data_a4e2773237dfde3b4b7092eebd739a8c
#
_entry.id   a4e2773237dfde3b4b7092eebd739a8c
#
_cell.length_a   1.000
_cell.length_b   1.000
_cell.length_c   1.000
_cell.angle_alpha   90.00
_cell.angle_beta   90.00
_cell.angle_gamma   90.00
#
_symmetry.space_group_name_H-M   'P 1'
#
loop_
_entity.id
_entity.type
_entity.pdbx_description
1 polymer ?
#
loop_
_entity_poly.entity_id
_entity_poly.type
_entity_poly.pdbx_seq_one_letter_code
_entity_poly.pdbx_strand_id
1 'polypeptide(L)'
;MGAALSSQWARLLGEATGDEARGARVVAWHVRAADSDWVSRVWLGAQNDSGLPAPAIAVDGSEGWWVCFALPPQPSARPQAEAVALLRELIRSWLNQGGAGVSDKDAAAWRFACWPNEAPADGVPVPRQVGPDRWSAFVAPDLVPVFAESPWLDCAPGEEGQAALLNKLQPIPAADWGRLLAASAQGASGRALQAAGDGEAPAASASTALQGDPRAFLLSVMNDPGVELALRIEAARVLLAHG
;
A
#
# COMPACT_ATOMS: atom_id res chain seq x y z
N MET A 1 11.62 4.58 -27.20
CA MET A 1 11.78 3.70 -26.03
C MET A 1 12.62 2.50 -26.43
N GLY A 2 13.69 2.21 -25.71
CA GLY A 2 14.60 1.11 -26.00
C GLY A 2 14.00 -0.26 -25.70
N ALA A 3 14.50 -1.29 -26.36
CA ALA A 3 14.00 -2.65 -26.25
C ALA A 3 14.02 -3.21 -24.82
N ALA A 4 15.03 -2.85 -24.01
CA ALA A 4 15.17 -3.29 -22.63
C ALA A 4 14.03 -2.78 -21.73
N LEU A 5 13.68 -1.50 -21.80
CA LEU A 5 12.61 -0.92 -21.01
C LEU A 5 11.23 -1.45 -21.46
N SER A 6 11.02 -1.59 -22.78
CA SER A 6 9.79 -2.18 -23.33
C SER A 6 9.60 -3.62 -22.83
N SER A 7 10.67 -4.41 -22.78
CA SER A 7 10.63 -5.78 -22.26
C SER A 7 10.22 -5.82 -20.77
N GLN A 8 10.71 -4.88 -19.94
CA GLN A 8 10.31 -4.81 -18.53
C GLN A 8 8.83 -4.44 -18.37
N TRP A 9 8.33 -3.50 -19.17
CA TRP A 9 6.91 -3.18 -19.16
C TRP A 9 6.04 -4.34 -19.64
N ALA A 10 6.44 -5.03 -20.71
CA ALA A 10 5.75 -6.23 -21.19
C ALA A 10 5.70 -7.33 -20.10
N ARG A 11 6.78 -7.53 -19.36
CA ARG A 11 6.83 -8.46 -18.22
C ARG A 11 5.80 -8.10 -17.13
N LEU A 12 5.67 -6.83 -16.80
CA LEU A 12 4.79 -6.37 -15.72
C LEU A 12 3.33 -6.29 -16.16
N LEU A 13 3.08 -5.77 -17.35
CA LEU A 13 1.73 -5.52 -17.84
C LEU A 13 1.13 -6.72 -18.60
N GLY A 14 1.96 -7.71 -18.94
CA GLY A 14 1.60 -8.84 -19.79
C GLY A 14 1.52 -8.44 -21.26
N GLU A 15 1.66 -9.43 -22.17
CA GLU A 15 1.43 -9.21 -23.58
C GLU A 15 -0.07 -9.03 -23.84
N ALA A 16 -0.37 -8.09 -24.74
CA ALA A 16 -1.73 -7.77 -25.12
C ALA A 16 -2.27 -8.83 -26.10
N THR A 17 -2.53 -10.04 -25.62
CA THR A 17 -3.15 -11.09 -26.44
C THR A 17 -4.58 -11.34 -25.97
N GLY A 18 -5.56 -10.92 -26.77
CA GLY A 18 -6.95 -11.31 -26.67
C GLY A 18 -7.89 -10.33 -25.95
N ASP A 19 -9.15 -10.59 -26.14
CA ASP A 19 -10.35 -9.83 -25.72
C ASP A 19 -10.68 -9.99 -24.23
N GLU A 20 -9.75 -10.56 -23.44
CA GLU A 20 -9.94 -10.71 -22.00
C GLU A 20 -9.70 -9.37 -21.29
N ALA A 21 -10.70 -8.92 -20.57
CA ALA A 21 -10.63 -7.72 -19.74
C ALA A 21 -9.37 -7.75 -18.87
N ARG A 22 -8.40 -6.90 -19.21
CA ARG A 22 -7.11 -6.82 -18.53
C ARG A 22 -7.33 -6.23 -17.15
N GLY A 23 -7.22 -7.04 -16.12
CA GLY A 23 -7.15 -6.54 -14.76
C GLY A 23 -5.94 -5.61 -14.56
N ALA A 24 -5.99 -4.74 -13.56
CA ALA A 24 -4.84 -3.96 -13.16
C ALA A 24 -3.66 -4.90 -12.86
N ARG A 25 -2.51 -4.60 -13.44
CA ARG A 25 -1.25 -5.35 -13.24
C ARG A 25 -0.28 -4.57 -12.37
N VAL A 26 -0.33 -3.24 -12.48
CA VAL A 26 0.43 -2.33 -11.64
C VAL A 26 -0.54 -1.29 -11.09
N VAL A 27 -0.52 -1.09 -9.78
CA VAL A 27 -1.23 0.00 -9.12
C VAL A 27 -0.21 0.99 -8.62
N ALA A 28 -0.31 2.22 -9.09
CA ALA A 28 0.57 3.32 -8.72
C ALA A 28 -0.19 4.31 -7.81
N TRP A 29 0.33 4.53 -6.61
CA TRP A 29 -0.16 5.54 -5.69
C TRP A 29 0.58 6.85 -5.91
N HIS A 30 -0.18 7.95 -6.07
CA HIS A 30 0.39 9.28 -6.22
C HIS A 30 0.60 9.97 -4.87
N VAL A 31 1.82 10.45 -4.65
CA VAL A 31 2.24 11.20 -3.46
C VAL A 31 2.64 12.59 -3.89
N ARG A 32 2.13 13.63 -3.25
CA ARG A 32 2.53 15.02 -3.52
C ARG A 32 3.94 15.28 -3.03
N ALA A 33 4.65 16.22 -3.65
CA ALA A 33 6.00 16.62 -3.25
C ALA A 33 6.09 17.01 -1.76
N ALA A 34 5.06 17.70 -1.24
CA ALA A 34 4.99 18.10 0.16
C ALA A 34 4.96 16.91 1.16
N ASP A 35 4.56 15.74 0.69
CA ASP A 35 4.44 14.52 1.49
C ASP A 35 5.53 13.50 1.11
N SER A 36 6.66 13.94 0.56
CA SER A 36 7.74 13.07 0.02
C SER A 36 8.33 12.09 1.04
N ASP A 37 8.31 12.40 2.32
CA ASP A 37 8.74 11.50 3.40
C ASP A 37 7.86 10.24 3.49
N TRP A 38 6.60 10.29 3.03
CA TRP A 38 5.71 9.14 2.97
C TRP A 38 6.20 8.08 1.98
N VAL A 39 6.88 8.49 0.90
CA VAL A 39 7.44 7.56 -0.09
C VAL A 39 8.36 6.55 0.57
N SER A 40 9.32 7.04 1.38
CA SER A 40 10.26 6.18 2.09
C SER A 40 9.57 5.31 3.15
N ARG A 41 8.59 5.84 3.88
CA ARG A 41 7.82 5.09 4.89
C ARG A 41 7.02 3.97 4.26
N VAL A 42 6.32 4.23 3.16
CA VAL A 42 5.55 3.20 2.45
C VAL A 42 6.47 2.15 1.82
N TRP A 43 7.62 2.56 1.28
CA TRP A 43 8.61 1.66 0.73
C TRP A 43 9.15 0.68 1.79
N LEU A 44 9.45 1.17 3.00
CA LEU A 44 9.89 0.37 4.13
C LEU A 44 8.75 -0.49 4.70
N GLY A 45 7.56 0.08 4.90
CA GLY A 45 6.40 -0.60 5.45
C GLY A 45 5.94 -1.79 4.60
N ALA A 46 5.99 -1.66 3.28
CA ALA A 46 5.68 -2.77 2.38
C ALA A 46 6.57 -3.99 2.66
N GLN A 47 7.86 -3.78 2.87
CA GLN A 47 8.85 -4.84 3.05
C GLN A 47 8.89 -5.34 4.50
N ASN A 48 9.00 -4.43 5.47
CA ASN A 48 9.26 -4.79 6.86
C ASN A 48 7.99 -5.23 7.60
N ASP A 49 6.84 -4.56 7.34
CA ASP A 49 5.61 -4.81 8.07
C ASP A 49 4.73 -5.86 7.40
N SER A 50 4.80 -5.96 6.07
CA SER A 50 3.95 -6.87 5.30
C SER A 50 4.71 -7.97 4.55
N GLY A 51 6.04 -7.92 4.51
CA GLY A 51 6.87 -8.89 3.80
C GLY A 51 6.65 -8.90 2.28
N LEU A 52 6.18 -7.77 1.73
CA LEU A 52 5.92 -7.64 0.30
C LEU A 52 7.19 -7.28 -0.47
N PRO A 53 7.26 -7.57 -1.77
CA PRO A 53 8.31 -7.06 -2.62
C PRO A 53 8.37 -5.53 -2.57
N ALA A 54 9.58 -4.98 -2.67
CA ALA A 54 9.79 -3.53 -2.69
C ALA A 54 9.02 -2.88 -3.85
N PRO A 55 8.19 -1.86 -3.59
CA PRO A 55 7.56 -1.09 -4.65
C PRO A 55 8.60 -0.27 -5.43
N ALA A 56 8.33 -0.02 -6.70
CA ALA A 56 9.14 0.93 -7.46
C ALA A 56 8.72 2.37 -7.15
N ILE A 57 9.70 3.27 -7.15
CA ILE A 57 9.49 4.70 -6.91
C ILE A 57 9.81 5.44 -8.21
N ALA A 58 8.97 6.40 -8.58
CA ALA A 58 9.22 7.27 -9.70
C ALA A 58 8.83 8.72 -9.38
N VAL A 59 9.60 9.68 -9.86
CA VAL A 59 9.14 11.08 -9.96
C VAL A 59 8.09 11.17 -11.06
N ASP A 60 7.02 11.95 -10.84
CA ASP A 60 5.93 12.06 -11.82
C ASP A 60 6.24 13.06 -12.96
N GLY A 61 7.30 13.84 -12.78
CA GLY A 61 7.74 14.87 -13.72
C GLY A 61 7.08 16.22 -13.48
N SER A 62 6.27 16.41 -12.43
CA SER A 62 5.57 17.67 -12.16
C SER A 62 5.42 17.99 -10.67
N GLU A 63 4.54 17.30 -9.95
CA GLU A 63 4.08 17.72 -8.62
C GLU A 63 4.40 16.70 -7.52
N GLY A 64 4.91 15.51 -7.87
CA GLY A 64 5.07 14.47 -6.87
C GLY A 64 5.67 13.18 -7.38
N TRP A 65 5.17 12.08 -6.83
CA TRP A 65 5.76 10.76 -6.91
C TRP A 65 4.73 9.71 -7.27
N TRP A 66 5.18 8.66 -7.92
CA TRP A 66 4.46 7.41 -8.05
C TRP A 66 5.15 6.33 -7.22
N VAL A 67 4.41 5.67 -6.35
CA VAL A 67 4.82 4.44 -5.67
C VAL A 67 4.05 3.28 -6.30
N CYS A 68 4.77 2.42 -7.01
CA CYS A 68 4.21 1.42 -7.92
C CYS A 68 4.29 0.02 -7.32
N PHE A 69 3.15 -0.65 -7.21
CA PHE A 69 3.01 -2.04 -6.75
C PHE A 69 2.63 -2.92 -7.93
N ALA A 70 3.43 -3.96 -8.19
CA ALA A 70 3.06 -4.95 -9.20
C ALA A 70 2.15 -6.01 -8.56
N LEU A 71 0.97 -6.18 -9.13
CA LEU A 71 -0.01 -7.17 -8.68
C LEU A 71 0.29 -8.54 -9.28
N PRO A 72 -0.08 -9.64 -8.58
CA PRO A 72 0.01 -10.96 -9.19
C PRO A 72 -0.90 -11.05 -10.42
N PRO A 73 -0.60 -11.94 -11.38
CA PRO A 73 -1.52 -12.24 -12.46
C PRO A 73 -2.89 -12.61 -11.89
N GLN A 74 -3.92 -11.82 -12.19
CA GLN A 74 -5.28 -12.05 -11.71
C GLN A 74 -6.08 -12.80 -12.78
N PRO A 75 -6.87 -13.82 -12.42
CA PRO A 75 -7.98 -14.22 -13.30
C PRO A 75 -8.89 -12.99 -13.47
N SER A 76 -9.38 -12.76 -14.66
CA SER A 76 -10.02 -11.56 -15.21
C SER A 76 -11.21 -10.97 -14.42
N ALA A 77 -11.56 -11.48 -13.25
CA ALA A 77 -12.80 -11.18 -12.52
C ALA A 77 -12.65 -10.35 -11.24
N ARG A 78 -11.41 -9.98 -10.81
CA ARG A 78 -11.30 -9.15 -9.59
C ARG A 78 -11.30 -7.66 -9.94
N PRO A 79 -12.23 -6.90 -9.32
CA PRO A 79 -12.35 -5.47 -9.61
C PRO A 79 -11.06 -4.73 -9.23
N GLN A 80 -10.57 -3.91 -10.14
CA GLN A 80 -9.50 -2.93 -9.91
C GLN A 80 -9.73 -2.12 -8.61
N ALA A 81 -10.99 -1.80 -8.31
CA ALA A 81 -11.39 -1.10 -7.10
C ALA A 81 -11.01 -1.84 -5.81
N GLU A 82 -11.07 -3.17 -5.80
CA GLU A 82 -10.67 -4.01 -4.65
C GLU A 82 -9.17 -3.91 -4.36
N ALA A 83 -8.36 -3.93 -5.42
CA ALA A 83 -6.91 -3.79 -5.28
C ALA A 83 -6.52 -2.39 -4.78
N VAL A 84 -7.17 -1.36 -5.29
CA VAL A 84 -6.96 0.03 -4.82
C VAL A 84 -7.41 0.18 -3.37
N ALA A 85 -8.55 -0.40 -2.99
CA ALA A 85 -9.06 -0.34 -1.62
C ALA A 85 -8.09 -1.01 -0.62
N LEU A 86 -7.60 -2.22 -0.96
CA LEU A 86 -6.64 -2.93 -0.15
C LEU A 86 -5.32 -2.16 -0.01
N LEU A 87 -4.74 -1.68 -1.12
CA LEU A 87 -3.49 -0.91 -1.07
C LEU A 87 -3.66 0.39 -0.29
N ARG A 88 -4.79 1.09 -0.43
CA ARG A 88 -5.08 2.29 0.36
C ARG A 88 -5.08 2.00 1.86
N GLU A 89 -5.68 0.90 2.28
CA GLU A 89 -5.70 0.48 3.69
C GLU A 89 -4.30 0.13 4.21
N LEU A 90 -3.53 -0.64 3.44
CA LEU A 90 -2.16 -1.00 3.79
C LEU A 90 -1.26 0.24 3.90
N ILE A 91 -1.27 1.11 2.90
CA ILE A 91 -0.49 2.36 2.89
C ILE A 91 -0.83 3.22 4.11
N ARG A 92 -2.12 3.39 4.41
CA ARG A 92 -2.55 4.12 5.60
C ARG A 92 -2.02 3.49 6.88
N SER A 93 -2.08 2.17 6.98
CA SER A 93 -1.55 1.44 8.14
C SER A 93 -0.05 1.69 8.32
N TRP A 94 0.75 1.54 7.27
CA TRP A 94 2.20 1.77 7.32
C TRP A 94 2.55 3.22 7.70
N LEU A 95 1.83 4.19 7.15
CA LEU A 95 2.05 5.61 7.48
C LEU A 95 1.69 5.89 8.94
N ASN A 96 0.60 5.33 9.46
CA ASN A 96 0.18 5.52 10.84
C ASN A 96 1.11 4.84 11.84
N GLN A 97 1.64 3.66 11.53
CA GLN A 97 2.70 3.02 12.32
C GLN A 97 3.96 3.90 12.38
N GLY A 98 4.28 4.60 11.29
CA GLY A 98 5.34 5.60 11.22
C GLY A 98 4.98 6.96 11.86
N GLY A 99 3.80 7.10 12.48
CA GLY A 99 3.39 8.33 13.19
C GLY A 99 2.88 9.46 12.29
N ALA A 100 2.49 9.19 11.03
CA ALA A 100 2.00 10.23 10.11
C ALA A 100 0.59 10.75 10.44
N GLY A 101 -0.20 10.01 11.23
CA GLY A 101 -1.53 10.44 11.69
C GLY A 101 -2.56 10.61 10.57
N VAL A 102 -2.48 9.78 9.52
CA VAL A 102 -3.36 9.86 8.35
C VAL A 102 -4.77 9.39 8.68
N SER A 103 -5.76 10.27 8.49
CA SER A 103 -7.16 9.93 8.71
C SER A 103 -7.76 9.17 7.52
N ASP A 104 -8.94 8.53 7.74
CA ASP A 104 -9.68 7.86 6.66
C ASP A 104 -10.08 8.84 5.55
N LYS A 105 -10.41 10.08 5.93
CA LYS A 105 -10.78 11.15 5.00
C LYS A 105 -9.60 11.53 4.10
N ASP A 106 -8.40 11.66 4.67
CA ASP A 106 -7.19 12.00 3.91
C ASP A 106 -6.83 10.86 2.96
N ALA A 107 -6.88 9.62 3.45
CA ALA A 107 -6.62 8.44 2.63
C ALA A 107 -7.64 8.27 1.49
N ALA A 108 -8.91 8.63 1.70
CA ALA A 108 -9.94 8.57 0.66
C ALA A 108 -9.65 9.54 -0.51
N ALA A 109 -8.96 10.65 -0.25
CA ALA A 109 -8.59 11.64 -1.26
C ALA A 109 -7.35 11.24 -2.10
N TRP A 110 -6.65 10.18 -1.74
CA TRP A 110 -5.45 9.74 -2.48
C TRP A 110 -5.78 9.29 -3.90
N ARG A 111 -4.89 9.63 -4.82
CA ARG A 111 -4.98 9.27 -6.22
C ARG A 111 -4.22 7.97 -6.48
N PHE A 112 -4.85 7.09 -7.24
CA PHE A 112 -4.24 5.86 -7.74
C PHE A 112 -4.40 5.81 -9.27
N ALA A 113 -3.42 5.25 -9.94
CA ALA A 113 -3.48 4.91 -11.35
C ALA A 113 -3.28 3.39 -11.50
N CYS A 114 -4.08 2.77 -12.34
CA CYS A 114 -4.09 1.33 -12.55
C CYS A 114 -3.65 1.01 -13.99
N TRP A 115 -2.47 0.45 -14.14
CA TRP A 115 -1.90 0.13 -15.43
C TRP A 115 -2.11 -1.35 -15.79
N PRO A 116 -2.39 -1.68 -17.06
CA PRO A 116 -2.37 -0.83 -18.26
C PRO A 116 -3.63 0.01 -18.50
N ASN A 117 -4.72 -0.15 -17.75
CA ASN A 117 -6.03 0.44 -18.08
C ASN A 117 -6.01 1.97 -18.13
N GLU A 118 -5.23 2.60 -17.23
CA GLU A 118 -5.08 4.06 -17.14
C GLU A 118 -3.70 4.52 -17.64
N ALA A 119 -3.07 3.72 -18.48
CA ALA A 119 -1.82 4.14 -19.13
C ALA A 119 -2.11 5.26 -20.14
N PRO A 120 -1.14 6.19 -20.35
CA PRO A 120 -1.23 7.17 -21.42
C PRO A 120 -1.40 6.50 -22.79
N ALA A 121 -1.88 7.25 -23.79
CA ALA A 121 -2.16 6.72 -25.13
C ALA A 121 -0.94 6.08 -25.83
N ASP A 122 0.28 6.49 -25.45
CA ASP A 122 1.55 5.89 -25.89
C ASP A 122 1.90 4.57 -25.17
N GLY A 123 1.05 4.15 -24.21
CA GLY A 123 1.16 2.87 -23.50
C GLY A 123 2.24 2.84 -22.42
N VAL A 124 3.04 3.89 -22.23
CA VAL A 124 4.14 3.93 -21.27
C VAL A 124 3.92 4.99 -20.21
N PRO A 125 3.64 4.57 -18.96
CA PRO A 125 3.38 5.53 -17.88
C PRO A 125 4.64 6.31 -17.45
N VAL A 126 5.78 5.63 -17.34
CA VAL A 126 7.09 6.15 -16.89
C VAL A 126 8.20 5.34 -17.57
N PRO A 127 9.27 5.98 -18.05
CA PRO A 127 9.55 7.40 -18.11
C PRO A 127 8.87 8.07 -19.32
N ARG A 128 8.52 9.35 -19.17
CA ARG A 128 8.02 10.16 -20.29
C ARG A 128 8.30 11.64 -20.06
N GLN A 129 8.34 12.40 -21.13
CA GLN A 129 8.35 13.84 -21.05
C GLN A 129 6.96 14.36 -20.66
N VAL A 130 6.88 15.20 -19.63
CA VAL A 130 5.61 15.78 -19.13
C VAL A 130 5.54 17.29 -19.36
N GLY A 131 6.65 17.91 -19.69
CA GLY A 131 6.73 19.34 -20.00
C GLY A 131 8.08 19.71 -20.61
N PRO A 132 8.31 20.95 -21.00
CA PRO A 132 9.62 21.42 -21.40
C PRO A 132 10.63 21.12 -20.29
N ASP A 133 11.72 20.42 -20.64
CA ASP A 133 12.79 20.04 -19.71
C ASP A 133 12.32 19.36 -18.41
N ARG A 134 11.19 18.64 -18.49
CA ARG A 134 10.64 17.86 -17.36
C ARG A 134 10.27 16.45 -17.77
N TRP A 135 10.88 15.50 -17.06
CA TRP A 135 10.69 14.08 -17.32
C TRP A 135 10.26 13.36 -16.05
N SER A 136 9.29 12.47 -16.20
CA SER A 136 9.05 11.43 -15.21
C SER A 136 10.12 10.35 -15.34
N ALA A 137 10.51 9.72 -14.21
CA ALA A 137 11.54 8.69 -14.23
C ALA A 137 11.45 7.81 -12.99
N PHE A 138 11.79 6.52 -13.11
CA PHE A 138 12.09 5.71 -11.94
C PHE A 138 13.37 6.20 -11.27
N VAL A 139 13.36 6.17 -9.93
CA VAL A 139 14.50 6.57 -9.11
C VAL A 139 14.79 5.52 -8.04
N ALA A 140 16.03 5.43 -7.61
CA ALA A 140 16.41 4.58 -6.50
C ALA A 140 15.85 5.15 -5.17
N PRO A 141 15.48 4.30 -4.19
CA PRO A 141 14.85 4.76 -2.95
C PRO A 141 15.68 5.76 -2.15
N ASP A 142 16.99 5.64 -2.20
CA ASP A 142 17.95 6.53 -1.54
C ASP A 142 18.03 7.92 -2.18
N LEU A 143 17.52 8.09 -3.38
CA LEU A 143 17.46 9.38 -4.08
C LEU A 143 16.18 10.17 -3.79
N VAL A 144 15.21 9.61 -3.07
CA VAL A 144 13.95 10.32 -2.75
C VAL A 144 14.20 11.70 -2.14
N PRO A 145 15.11 11.89 -1.16
CA PRO A 145 15.36 13.23 -0.60
C PRO A 145 15.93 14.23 -1.61
N VAL A 146 16.65 13.76 -2.64
CA VAL A 146 17.24 14.62 -3.66
C VAL A 146 16.17 15.28 -4.53
N PHE A 147 15.07 14.55 -4.79
CA PHE A 147 13.98 15.00 -5.64
C PHE A 147 12.76 15.54 -4.85
N ALA A 148 12.90 15.76 -3.53
CA ALA A 148 11.77 16.17 -2.68
C ALA A 148 11.15 17.52 -3.12
N GLU A 149 11.99 18.49 -3.52
CA GLU A 149 11.52 19.80 -3.98
C GLU A 149 11.28 19.88 -5.49
N SER A 150 11.91 19.00 -6.26
CA SER A 150 11.88 18.99 -7.72
C SER A 150 11.65 17.56 -8.23
N PRO A 151 10.39 17.05 -8.20
CA PRO A 151 10.09 15.65 -8.53
C PRO A 151 10.08 15.40 -10.05
N TRP A 152 11.15 15.80 -10.74
CA TRP A 152 11.39 15.59 -12.18
C TRP A 152 12.88 15.52 -12.49
N LEU A 153 13.21 15.06 -13.71
CA LEU A 153 14.51 15.18 -14.30
C LEU A 153 14.47 16.26 -15.38
N ASP A 154 15.54 17.06 -15.49
CA ASP A 154 15.67 18.13 -16.49
C ASP A 154 16.03 17.60 -17.89
N CYS A 155 16.37 16.32 -18.00
CA CYS A 155 16.71 15.66 -19.26
C CYS A 155 16.11 14.24 -19.32
N ALA A 156 16.06 13.68 -20.52
CA ALA A 156 15.59 12.33 -20.74
C ALA A 156 16.44 11.33 -19.94
N PRO A 157 15.82 10.46 -19.10
CA PRO A 157 16.56 9.44 -18.36
C PRO A 157 17.10 8.36 -19.30
N GLY A 158 18.28 7.80 -18.94
CA GLY A 158 18.89 6.71 -19.69
C GLY A 158 18.02 5.44 -19.63
N GLU A 159 17.65 4.89 -20.78
CA GLU A 159 16.71 3.76 -20.89
C GLU A 159 17.19 2.50 -20.19
N GLU A 160 18.49 2.20 -20.23
CA GLU A 160 19.08 1.05 -19.54
C GLU A 160 18.97 1.18 -18.02
N GLY A 161 19.23 2.39 -17.49
CA GLY A 161 19.06 2.67 -16.05
C GLY A 161 17.60 2.53 -15.61
N GLN A 162 16.67 3.02 -16.42
CA GLN A 162 15.24 2.88 -16.16
C GLN A 162 14.80 1.41 -16.21
N ALA A 163 15.27 0.65 -17.18
CA ALA A 163 14.99 -0.78 -17.28
C ALA A 163 15.55 -1.55 -16.06
N ALA A 164 16.76 -1.20 -15.60
CA ALA A 164 17.37 -1.83 -14.43
C ALA A 164 16.58 -1.53 -13.13
N LEU A 165 16.06 -0.31 -12.97
CA LEU A 165 15.21 0.05 -11.84
C LEU A 165 13.87 -0.69 -11.90
N LEU A 166 13.21 -0.71 -13.06
CA LEU A 166 11.93 -1.38 -13.25
C LEU A 166 12.03 -2.91 -13.11
N ASN A 167 13.18 -3.50 -13.43
CA ASN A 167 13.43 -4.94 -13.23
C ASN A 167 13.39 -5.33 -11.74
N LYS A 168 13.66 -4.41 -10.82
CA LYS A 168 13.56 -4.67 -9.39
C LYS A 168 12.12 -4.77 -8.89
N LEU A 169 11.16 -4.19 -9.62
CA LEU A 169 9.74 -4.32 -9.29
C LEU A 169 9.26 -5.73 -9.58
N GLN A 170 9.01 -6.49 -8.52
CA GLN A 170 8.52 -7.87 -8.61
C GLN A 170 7.03 -7.92 -8.30
N PRO A 171 6.25 -8.76 -8.99
CA PRO A 171 4.86 -9.00 -8.64
C PRO A 171 4.73 -9.54 -7.21
N ILE A 172 3.75 -9.04 -6.47
CA ILE A 172 3.38 -9.59 -5.17
C ILE A 172 2.97 -11.05 -5.37
N PRO A 173 3.50 -12.01 -4.59
CA PRO A 173 3.10 -13.41 -4.70
C PRO A 173 1.59 -13.58 -4.53
N ALA A 174 0.97 -14.43 -5.35
CA ALA A 174 -0.49 -14.62 -5.34
C ALA A 174 -1.01 -15.10 -3.98
N ALA A 175 -0.24 -15.92 -3.26
CA ALA A 175 -0.57 -16.39 -1.91
C ALA A 175 -0.59 -15.23 -0.90
N ASP A 176 0.39 -14.33 -0.96
CA ASP A 176 0.48 -13.18 -0.06
C ASP A 176 -0.65 -12.19 -0.35
N TRP A 177 -0.91 -11.93 -1.63
CA TRP A 177 -2.03 -11.09 -2.05
C TRP A 177 -3.39 -11.66 -1.59
N GLY A 178 -3.61 -12.96 -1.77
CA GLY A 178 -4.82 -13.65 -1.30
C GLY A 178 -5.01 -13.57 0.21
N ARG A 179 -3.93 -13.70 0.97
CA ARG A 179 -3.92 -13.58 2.43
C ARG A 179 -4.29 -12.17 2.89
N LEU A 180 -3.74 -11.14 2.25
CA LEU A 180 -4.05 -9.73 2.55
C LEU A 180 -5.51 -9.39 2.23
N LEU A 181 -6.04 -9.87 1.10
CA LEU A 181 -7.45 -9.70 0.75
C LEU A 181 -8.38 -10.36 1.77
N ALA A 182 -8.06 -11.57 2.21
CA ALA A 182 -8.85 -12.27 3.21
C ALA A 182 -8.84 -11.54 4.58
N ALA A 183 -7.69 -11.03 5.00
CA ALA A 183 -7.57 -10.25 6.25
C ALA A 183 -8.36 -8.93 6.18
N SER A 184 -8.30 -8.21 5.06
CA SER A 184 -9.07 -6.98 4.84
C SER A 184 -10.58 -7.25 4.88
N ALA A 185 -11.05 -8.32 4.24
CA ALA A 185 -12.47 -8.71 4.26
C ALA A 185 -12.97 -9.05 5.69
N GLN A 186 -12.15 -9.72 6.50
CA GLN A 186 -12.46 -10.01 7.89
C GLN A 186 -12.52 -8.74 8.75
N GLY A 187 -11.57 -7.83 8.57
CA GLY A 187 -11.55 -6.54 9.26
C GLY A 187 -12.75 -5.65 8.90
N ALA A 188 -13.19 -5.67 7.65
CA ALA A 188 -14.38 -4.97 7.20
C ALA A 188 -15.67 -5.56 7.80
N SER A 189 -15.77 -6.89 7.86
CA SER A 189 -16.91 -7.58 8.49
C SER A 189 -16.99 -7.31 10.00
N GLY A 190 -15.87 -7.31 10.71
CA GLY A 190 -15.79 -6.96 12.12
C GLY A 190 -16.24 -5.52 12.40
N ARG A 191 -15.80 -4.56 11.58
CA ARG A 191 -16.24 -3.15 11.68
C ARG A 191 -17.72 -2.95 11.37
N ALA A 192 -18.27 -3.68 10.37
CA ALA A 192 -19.69 -3.62 10.03
C ALA A 192 -20.58 -4.16 11.15
N LEU A 193 -20.16 -5.21 11.84
CA LEU A 193 -20.86 -5.78 13.01
C LEU A 193 -20.82 -4.81 14.19
N GLN A 194 -19.71 -4.11 14.43
CA GLN A 194 -19.62 -3.09 15.48
C GLN A 194 -20.48 -1.86 15.16
N ALA A 195 -20.47 -1.37 13.91
CA ALA A 195 -21.29 -0.23 13.50
C ALA A 195 -22.80 -0.55 13.52
N ALA A 196 -23.21 -1.80 13.30
CA ALA A 196 -24.61 -2.23 13.43
C ALA A 196 -25.06 -2.40 14.90
N GLY A 197 -24.10 -2.48 15.86
CA GLY A 197 -24.38 -2.54 17.30
C GLY A 197 -24.59 -1.18 17.96
N ASP A 198 -24.20 -0.07 17.33
CA ASP A 198 -24.33 1.30 17.88
C ASP A 198 -25.66 2.01 17.58
N GLY A 199 -26.60 1.31 16.93
CA GLY A 199 -27.96 1.79 16.66
C GLY A 199 -28.97 1.23 17.66
N GLU A 200 -29.45 2.08 18.57
CA GLU A 200 -30.56 1.86 19.52
C GLU A 200 -30.23 1.10 20.80
N ALA A 201 -29.94 1.85 21.85
CA ALA A 201 -29.98 1.34 23.21
C ALA A 201 -31.43 1.32 23.72
N PRO A 202 -31.93 0.18 24.24
CA PRO A 202 -32.73 0.23 25.44
C PRO A 202 -31.90 -0.15 26.66
N ALA A 203 -31.97 0.74 27.65
CA ALA A 203 -31.43 0.46 28.98
C ALA A 203 -32.01 -0.83 29.56
N ALA A 204 -31.16 -1.72 29.96
CA ALA A 204 -31.25 -2.72 31.02
C ALA A 204 -30.66 -4.07 30.58
N SER A 205 -29.44 -4.32 31.01
CA SER A 205 -28.95 -5.62 31.53
C SER A 205 -27.42 -5.64 31.46
N ALA A 206 -26.78 -4.94 32.35
CA ALA A 206 -25.41 -5.21 32.77
C ALA A 206 -25.41 -6.51 33.56
N SER A 207 -25.13 -7.64 32.91
CA SER A 207 -24.64 -8.86 33.54
C SER A 207 -24.72 -10.06 32.58
N THR A 208 -23.84 -10.16 31.58
CA THR A 208 -23.50 -11.48 30.98
C THR A 208 -22.42 -11.30 29.89
N ALA A 209 -21.28 -10.73 30.19
CA ALA A 209 -20.15 -10.71 29.26
C ALA A 209 -18.81 -10.90 30.00
N LEU A 210 -18.77 -11.80 30.98
CA LEU A 210 -17.55 -12.23 31.67
C LEU A 210 -17.48 -13.75 31.74
N GLN A 211 -17.57 -14.42 30.59
CA GLN A 211 -17.17 -15.83 30.43
C GLN A 211 -16.10 -15.93 29.32
N GLY A 212 -15.11 -15.03 29.35
CA GLY A 212 -13.87 -15.21 28.62
C GLY A 212 -12.81 -15.73 29.57
N ASP A 213 -11.96 -16.65 29.11
CA ASP A 213 -10.81 -17.15 29.84
C ASP A 213 -10.00 -15.96 30.40
N PRO A 214 -9.85 -15.81 31.75
CA PRO A 214 -9.12 -14.68 32.34
C PRO A 214 -7.67 -14.56 31.82
N ARG A 215 -7.06 -15.69 31.44
CA ARG A 215 -5.73 -15.75 30.85
C ARG A 215 -5.68 -15.11 29.47
N ALA A 216 -6.68 -15.38 28.62
CA ALA A 216 -6.80 -14.75 27.30
C ALA A 216 -7.01 -13.24 27.40
N PHE A 217 -7.80 -12.78 28.37
CA PHE A 217 -7.97 -11.35 28.66
C PHE A 217 -6.66 -10.68 29.07
N LEU A 218 -5.93 -11.25 30.02
CA LEU A 218 -4.65 -10.72 30.47
C LEU A 218 -3.60 -10.67 29.34
N LEU A 219 -3.57 -11.68 28.48
CA LEU A 219 -2.71 -11.69 27.28
C LEU A 219 -3.08 -10.57 26.30
N SER A 220 -4.38 -10.31 26.10
CA SER A 220 -4.81 -9.20 25.24
C SER A 220 -4.39 -7.84 25.79
N VAL A 221 -4.56 -7.61 27.10
CA VAL A 221 -4.14 -6.37 27.78
C VAL A 221 -2.62 -6.19 27.70
N MET A 222 -1.84 -7.23 27.89
CA MET A 222 -0.38 -7.18 27.85
C MET A 222 0.14 -6.78 26.45
N ASN A 223 -0.52 -7.26 25.41
CA ASN A 223 -0.10 -7.04 24.02
C ASN A 223 -0.74 -5.80 23.35
N ASP A 224 -1.67 -5.11 24.03
CA ASP A 224 -2.33 -3.95 23.48
C ASP A 224 -1.48 -2.68 23.70
N PRO A 225 -0.92 -2.05 22.65
CA PRO A 225 -0.15 -0.83 22.77
C PRO A 225 -0.97 0.40 23.19
N GLY A 226 -2.29 0.35 23.08
CA GLY A 226 -3.20 1.40 23.54
C GLY A 226 -3.43 1.40 25.05
N VAL A 227 -3.05 0.32 25.74
CA VAL A 227 -3.15 0.22 27.20
C VAL A 227 -1.90 0.81 27.86
N GLU A 228 -2.11 1.57 28.93
CA GLU A 228 -1.03 2.17 29.69
C GLU A 228 0.02 1.14 30.14
N LEU A 229 1.30 1.48 30.03
CA LEU A 229 2.41 0.55 30.28
C LEU A 229 2.34 -0.09 31.67
N ALA A 230 1.90 0.64 32.68
CA ALA A 230 1.73 0.12 34.05
C ALA A 230 0.75 -1.05 34.11
N LEU A 231 -0.40 -0.93 33.44
CA LEU A 231 -1.42 -1.99 33.38
C LEU A 231 -0.95 -3.21 32.59
N ARG A 232 -0.16 -3.00 31.55
CA ARG A 232 0.44 -4.09 30.76
C ARG A 232 1.48 -4.88 31.59
N ILE A 233 2.28 -4.20 32.39
CA ILE A 233 3.24 -4.84 33.30
C ILE A 233 2.50 -5.63 34.38
N GLU A 234 1.40 -5.09 34.91
CA GLU A 234 0.58 -5.78 35.93
C GLU A 234 -0.07 -7.04 35.37
N ALA A 235 -0.62 -6.98 34.14
CA ALA A 235 -1.15 -8.15 33.46
C ALA A 235 -0.08 -9.25 33.24
N ALA A 236 1.13 -8.87 32.86
CA ALA A 236 2.28 -9.77 32.72
C ALA A 236 2.66 -10.42 34.06
N ARG A 237 2.67 -9.66 35.15
CA ARG A 237 2.96 -10.21 36.51
C ARG A 237 1.94 -11.24 36.95
N VAL A 238 0.65 -10.96 36.73
CA VAL A 238 -0.43 -11.90 37.07
C VAL A 238 -0.30 -13.19 36.26
N LEU A 239 0.02 -13.11 34.98
CA LEU A 239 0.25 -14.29 34.13
C LEU A 239 1.43 -15.13 34.60
N LEU A 240 2.55 -14.49 35.02
CA LEU A 240 3.73 -15.19 35.53
C LEU A 240 3.51 -15.82 36.90
N ALA A 241 2.64 -15.25 37.74
CA ALA A 241 2.34 -15.78 39.06
C ALA A 241 1.40 -16.99 39.06
N HIS A 242 0.68 -17.25 37.97
CA HIS A 242 -0.34 -18.30 37.86
C HIS A 242 -0.12 -19.22 36.65
N GLY A 243 1.10 -19.21 36.07
CA GLY A 243 1.53 -19.99 34.90
C GLY A 243 2.41 -21.22 35.23
#